data_ea2a15a9a86c228320c19a7dcf9aff19
#
_entry.id   ea2a15a9a86c228320c19a7dcf9aff19
#
_cell.length_a   1.000
_cell.length_b   1.000
_cell.length_c   1.000
_cell.angle_alpha   90.00
_cell.angle_beta   90.00
_cell.angle_gamma   90.00
#
_symmetry.space_group_name_H-M   'P 1'
#
loop_
_entity.id
_entity.type
_entity.pdbx_description
1 polymer ?
#
loop_
_entity_poly.entity_id
_entity_poly.type
_entity_poly.pdbx_seq_one_letter_code
_entity_poly.pdbx_strand_id
1 'polypeptide(L)'
;MSIPTRPLGKTGANVSSICLGGWHIGQPAIGDAEAERIMHAAVDEGVTFFDNAWDYHEGRSEEIMGKALATGGRRQKVFLMTKNCGRDADTSRQHLEDSLRRLQTDVIDLWQFHEINYDNDPEWVIERGALAAALEAQKAGKVRFIGFTGHKSPHIFLNMLGKHTNWDTCQLPVNVCDYFYRSSIHEVIPELKKKNVAAIGMKSLGGGNMVDGGRIVAGGVATVDECLRFALSQDIASLVVGIDSMKVLMQDVAIARAFKPMGKAETEALLARVKTVASDGRFEWSKSTQAYDGPYHRRQHGFPE
;
A
#
# COMPACT_ATOMS: atom_id res chain seq x y z
N MET A 1 -25.61 -0.50 -0.43
CA MET A 1 -24.75 -1.04 0.64
C MET A 1 -23.53 -0.16 0.75
N SER A 2 -23.03 0.11 1.97
CA SER A 2 -21.76 0.82 2.20
C SER A 2 -20.56 -0.09 1.97
N ILE A 3 -19.39 0.48 1.71
CA ILE A 3 -18.13 -0.25 1.72
C ILE A 3 -17.90 -0.75 3.17
N PRO A 4 -17.56 -2.04 3.38
CA PRO A 4 -17.22 -2.54 4.72
C PRO A 4 -15.99 -1.81 5.29
N THR A 5 -16.01 -1.57 6.59
CA THR A 5 -14.85 -1.04 7.32
C THR A 5 -14.24 -2.14 8.19
N ARG A 6 -12.93 -2.04 8.45
CA ARG A 6 -12.18 -2.97 9.29
C ARG A 6 -11.29 -2.21 10.28
N PRO A 7 -11.02 -2.77 11.46
CA PRO A 7 -10.09 -2.17 12.40
C PRO A 7 -8.66 -2.19 11.82
N LEU A 8 -7.95 -1.08 12.00
CA LEU A 8 -6.54 -0.97 11.60
C LEU A 8 -5.63 -1.36 12.78
N GLY A 9 -5.63 -2.65 13.10
CA GLY A 9 -4.84 -3.21 14.21
C GLY A 9 -5.13 -2.50 15.55
N LYS A 10 -4.07 -2.14 16.26
CA LYS A 10 -4.13 -1.48 17.56
C LYS A 10 -4.30 0.05 17.50
N THR A 11 -4.45 0.64 16.32
CA THR A 11 -4.56 2.11 16.16
C THR A 11 -5.85 2.69 16.69
N GLY A 12 -6.88 1.88 16.90
CA GLY A 12 -8.24 2.32 17.24
C GLY A 12 -9.02 2.92 16.07
N ALA A 13 -8.40 3.06 14.89
CA ALA A 13 -9.09 3.53 13.69
C ALA A 13 -9.77 2.38 12.95
N ASN A 14 -10.91 2.70 12.31
CA ASN A 14 -11.55 1.83 11.32
C ASN A 14 -11.39 2.47 9.95
N VAL A 15 -10.98 1.69 8.97
CA VAL A 15 -10.75 2.12 7.59
C VAL A 15 -11.59 1.31 6.61
N SER A 16 -11.91 1.87 5.44
CA SER A 16 -12.59 1.12 4.38
C SER A 16 -11.76 -0.10 3.95
N SER A 17 -12.44 -1.19 3.61
CA SER A 17 -11.79 -2.45 3.19
C SER A 17 -10.95 -2.32 1.91
N ILE A 18 -11.19 -1.28 1.11
CA ILE A 18 -10.33 -0.85 0.01
C ILE A 18 -9.73 0.53 0.32
N CYS A 19 -8.52 0.77 -0.17
CA CYS A 19 -7.75 2.01 -0.01
C CYS A 19 -7.39 2.55 -1.39
N LEU A 20 -7.61 3.84 -1.65
CA LEU A 20 -7.23 4.48 -2.91
C LEU A 20 -5.70 4.65 -2.96
N GLY A 21 -5.04 4.01 -3.95
CA GLY A 21 -3.59 4.07 -4.15
C GLY A 21 -3.14 5.29 -4.96
N GLY A 22 -2.25 6.08 -4.40
CA GLY A 22 -1.75 7.34 -4.98
C GLY A 22 -0.91 7.16 -6.24
N TRP A 23 -0.24 6.01 -6.42
CA TRP A 23 0.64 5.85 -7.57
C TRP A 23 -0.09 5.98 -8.92
N HIS A 24 -1.26 5.32 -9.07
CA HIS A 24 -2.04 5.39 -10.31
C HIS A 24 -2.67 6.76 -10.49
N ILE A 25 -3.35 7.25 -9.46
CA ILE A 25 -4.06 8.54 -9.54
C ILE A 25 -3.11 9.73 -9.75
N GLY A 26 -1.84 9.61 -9.35
CA GLY A 26 -0.80 10.62 -9.54
C GLY A 26 -0.19 10.64 -10.95
N GLN A 27 -0.53 9.71 -11.84
CA GLN A 27 0.05 9.68 -13.19
C GLN A 27 -0.30 10.92 -14.01
N PRO A 28 0.69 11.56 -14.69
CA PRO A 28 0.43 12.74 -15.51
C PRO A 28 -0.64 12.53 -16.61
N ALA A 29 -0.74 11.31 -17.12
CA ALA A 29 -1.69 10.96 -18.18
C ALA A 29 -3.17 11.09 -17.75
N ILE A 30 -3.48 11.03 -16.44
CA ILE A 30 -4.85 11.17 -15.94
C ILE A 30 -5.27 12.66 -15.98
N GLY A 31 -4.33 13.57 -15.76
CA GLY A 31 -4.61 15.00 -15.60
C GLY A 31 -5.18 15.35 -14.22
N ASP A 32 -4.89 16.56 -13.75
CA ASP A 32 -5.21 16.98 -12.38
C ASP A 32 -6.71 17.02 -12.11
N ALA A 33 -7.50 17.56 -13.02
CA ALA A 33 -8.94 17.70 -12.85
C ALA A 33 -9.67 16.35 -12.78
N GLU A 34 -9.25 15.37 -13.59
CA GLU A 34 -9.82 14.03 -13.55
C GLU A 34 -9.39 13.27 -12.29
N ALA A 35 -8.12 13.39 -11.90
CA ALA A 35 -7.61 12.81 -10.65
C ALA A 35 -8.36 13.35 -9.43
N GLU A 36 -8.59 14.67 -9.35
CA GLU A 36 -9.38 15.31 -8.31
C GLU A 36 -10.82 14.79 -8.31
N ARG A 37 -11.46 14.71 -9.49
CA ARG A 37 -12.83 14.20 -9.64
C ARG A 37 -12.97 12.75 -9.15
N ILE A 38 -12.00 11.89 -9.47
CA ILE A 38 -11.98 10.49 -9.02
C ILE A 38 -11.81 10.42 -7.49
N MET A 39 -10.91 11.20 -6.91
CA MET A 39 -10.69 11.21 -5.46
C MET A 39 -11.92 11.75 -4.69
N HIS A 40 -12.59 12.77 -5.21
CA HIS A 40 -13.83 13.26 -4.63
C HIS A 40 -14.92 12.18 -4.67
N ALA A 41 -15.11 11.54 -5.81
CA ALA A 41 -16.06 10.43 -5.94
C ALA A 41 -15.70 9.26 -5.00
N ALA A 42 -14.43 8.92 -4.84
CA ALA A 42 -14.01 7.87 -3.92
C ALA A 42 -14.44 8.18 -2.47
N VAL A 43 -14.27 9.43 -2.00
CA VAL A 43 -14.74 9.86 -0.67
C VAL A 43 -16.26 9.79 -0.58
N ASP A 44 -16.98 10.25 -1.59
CA ASP A 44 -18.44 10.27 -1.63
C ASP A 44 -19.02 8.85 -1.69
N GLU A 45 -18.31 7.89 -2.32
CA GLU A 45 -18.64 6.46 -2.34
C GLU A 45 -18.27 5.71 -1.06
N GLY A 46 -17.58 6.36 -0.10
CA GLY A 46 -17.24 5.81 1.21
C GLY A 46 -15.87 5.14 1.31
N VAL A 47 -14.94 5.45 0.39
CA VAL A 47 -13.52 5.11 0.55
C VAL A 47 -12.93 6.09 1.57
N THR A 48 -12.56 5.57 2.74
CA THR A 48 -12.05 6.39 3.86
C THR A 48 -10.55 6.24 4.08
N PHE A 49 -9.85 5.47 3.25
CA PHE A 49 -8.41 5.25 3.37
C PHE A 49 -7.72 5.62 2.06
N PHE A 50 -6.72 6.49 2.15
CA PHE A 50 -5.98 7.02 1.01
C PHE A 50 -4.49 6.80 1.23
N ASP A 51 -3.83 6.18 0.25
CA ASP A 51 -2.40 5.85 0.23
C ASP A 51 -1.64 6.75 -0.74
N ASN A 52 -0.48 7.24 -0.32
CA ASN A 52 0.47 7.97 -1.17
C ASN A 52 1.91 7.57 -0.84
N ALA A 53 2.90 8.20 -1.49
CA ALA A 53 4.30 8.14 -1.14
C ALA A 53 5.03 9.42 -1.60
N TRP A 54 6.07 9.81 -0.86
CA TRP A 54 6.88 10.99 -1.11
C TRP A 54 7.49 11.03 -2.52
N ASP A 55 7.89 9.86 -3.04
CA ASP A 55 8.56 9.69 -4.33
C ASP A 55 7.62 9.48 -5.52
N TYR A 56 6.32 9.29 -5.29
CA TYR A 56 5.38 9.01 -6.39
C TYR A 56 5.29 10.19 -7.36
N HIS A 57 5.76 9.97 -8.59
CA HIS A 57 5.81 10.97 -9.66
C HIS A 57 6.48 12.28 -9.20
N GLU A 58 7.63 12.14 -8.52
CA GLU A 58 8.44 13.28 -8.03
C GLU A 58 7.67 14.21 -7.07
N GLY A 59 6.72 13.64 -6.33
CA GLY A 59 5.87 14.35 -5.37
C GLY A 59 4.54 14.86 -5.92
N ARG A 60 4.33 14.83 -7.24
CA ARG A 60 3.08 15.25 -7.88
C ARG A 60 1.85 14.53 -7.31
N SER A 61 1.99 13.23 -6.98
CA SER A 61 0.88 12.47 -6.44
C SER A 61 0.39 13.03 -5.09
N GLU A 62 1.29 13.42 -4.20
CA GLU A 62 0.94 14.08 -2.93
C GLU A 62 0.32 15.46 -3.17
N GLU A 63 0.83 16.25 -4.13
CA GLU A 63 0.31 17.58 -4.44
C GLU A 63 -1.14 17.54 -4.94
N ILE A 64 -1.46 16.62 -5.85
CA ILE A 64 -2.82 16.45 -6.36
C ILE A 64 -3.74 15.95 -5.25
N MET A 65 -3.31 14.97 -4.46
CA MET A 65 -4.11 14.45 -3.35
C MET A 65 -4.35 15.52 -2.29
N GLY A 66 -3.35 16.35 -1.98
CA GLY A 66 -3.49 17.48 -1.07
C GLY A 66 -4.56 18.47 -1.54
N LYS A 67 -4.51 18.90 -2.82
CA LYS A 67 -5.52 19.77 -3.42
C LYS A 67 -6.92 19.16 -3.34
N ALA A 68 -7.08 17.89 -3.70
CA ALA A 68 -8.37 17.21 -3.68
C ALA A 68 -8.94 17.12 -2.27
N LEU A 69 -8.14 16.83 -1.27
CA LEU A 69 -8.60 16.67 0.12
C LEU A 69 -8.79 18.00 0.85
N ALA A 70 -8.13 19.09 0.45
CA ALA A 70 -8.22 20.40 1.10
C ALA A 70 -9.62 21.03 0.96
N THR A 71 -10.44 20.58 0.01
CA THR A 71 -11.74 21.17 -0.30
C THR A 71 -12.90 20.34 0.27
N GLY A 72 -14.02 21.02 0.63
CA GLY A 72 -15.28 20.37 1.01
C GLY A 72 -15.20 19.51 2.27
N GLY A 73 -14.25 19.76 3.18
CA GLY A 73 -14.10 19.00 4.42
C GLY A 73 -13.71 17.52 4.18
N ARG A 74 -13.06 17.21 3.05
CA ARG A 74 -12.73 15.82 2.69
C ARG A 74 -11.57 15.26 3.49
N ARG A 75 -10.59 16.11 3.86
CA ARG A 75 -9.45 15.66 4.70
C ARG A 75 -9.91 14.97 5.99
N GLN A 76 -10.97 15.48 6.62
CA GLN A 76 -11.52 14.95 7.87
C GLN A 76 -12.29 13.63 7.67
N LYS A 77 -12.65 13.29 6.44
CA LYS A 77 -13.36 12.04 6.11
C LYS A 77 -12.44 10.89 5.78
N VAL A 78 -11.13 11.13 5.63
CA VAL A 78 -10.17 10.11 5.22
C VAL A 78 -9.09 9.91 6.26
N PHE A 79 -8.64 8.67 6.39
CA PHE A 79 -7.41 8.28 7.05
C PHE A 79 -6.31 8.35 5.98
N LEU A 80 -5.39 9.30 6.12
CA LEU A 80 -4.39 9.63 5.12
C LEU A 80 -3.06 8.98 5.43
N MET A 81 -2.55 8.20 4.49
CA MET A 81 -1.25 7.51 4.58
C MET A 81 -0.31 8.02 3.50
N THR A 82 0.94 8.24 3.87
CA THR A 82 2.03 8.43 2.91
C THR A 82 3.30 7.70 3.39
N LYS A 83 4.39 7.78 2.60
CA LYS A 83 5.57 6.97 2.84
C LYS A 83 6.86 7.80 2.79
N ASN A 84 7.80 7.42 3.66
CA ASN A 84 9.14 7.97 3.78
C ASN A 84 10.15 7.09 3.03
N CYS A 85 10.85 7.65 2.06
CA CYS A 85 11.92 6.96 1.33
C CYS A 85 13.30 7.13 2.02
N GLY A 86 13.42 8.03 3.01
CA GLY A 86 14.65 8.27 3.76
C GLY A 86 15.06 7.06 4.62
N ARG A 87 16.38 6.86 4.73
CA ARG A 87 16.97 5.84 5.59
C ARG A 87 17.78 6.45 6.73
N ASP A 88 17.95 7.78 6.74
CA ASP A 88 18.61 8.54 7.80
C ASP A 88 17.66 9.60 8.39
N ALA A 89 18.08 10.18 9.52
CA ALA A 89 17.25 11.11 10.28
C ALA A 89 16.93 12.40 9.51
N ASP A 90 17.93 13.01 8.87
CA ASP A 90 17.76 14.31 8.23
C ASP A 90 16.92 14.21 6.96
N THR A 91 17.20 13.21 6.13
CA THR A 91 16.38 12.91 4.95
C THR A 91 14.93 12.60 5.34
N SER A 92 14.73 11.83 6.42
CA SER A 92 13.38 11.51 6.90
C SER A 92 12.63 12.75 7.37
N ARG A 93 13.28 13.66 8.10
CA ARG A 93 12.65 14.94 8.51
C ARG A 93 12.26 15.78 7.29
N GLN A 94 13.15 15.87 6.30
CA GLN A 94 12.87 16.61 5.06
C GLN A 94 11.65 16.00 4.32
N HIS A 95 11.60 14.68 4.16
CA HIS A 95 10.49 14.00 3.51
C HIS A 95 9.16 14.24 4.25
N LEU A 96 9.19 14.30 5.57
CA LEU A 96 7.99 14.61 6.37
C LEU A 96 7.48 16.02 6.06
N GLU A 97 8.35 17.04 6.12
CA GLU A 97 7.94 18.42 5.86
C GLU A 97 7.46 18.60 4.41
N ASP A 98 8.11 17.96 3.46
CA ASP A 98 7.67 17.94 2.07
C ASP A 98 6.27 17.33 1.93
N SER A 99 6.03 16.16 2.55
CA SER A 99 4.73 15.47 2.50
C SER A 99 3.63 16.30 3.15
N LEU A 100 3.86 16.90 4.32
CA LEU A 100 2.89 17.79 4.99
C LEU A 100 2.52 18.98 4.09
N ARG A 101 3.52 19.61 3.48
CA ARG A 101 3.34 20.75 2.57
C ARG A 101 2.55 20.35 1.31
N ARG A 102 2.95 19.23 0.63
CA ARG A 102 2.31 18.76 -0.59
C ARG A 102 0.89 18.29 -0.34
N LEU A 103 0.66 17.55 0.74
CA LEU A 103 -0.65 17.05 1.15
C LEU A 103 -1.55 18.12 1.79
N GLN A 104 -1.03 19.35 2.00
CA GLN A 104 -1.76 20.48 2.58
C GLN A 104 -2.44 20.12 3.91
N THR A 105 -1.68 19.47 4.79
CA THR A 105 -2.17 18.99 6.10
C THR A 105 -1.10 19.16 7.17
N ASP A 106 -1.51 19.43 8.41
CA ASP A 106 -0.58 19.49 9.55
C ASP A 106 -0.33 18.12 10.17
N VAL A 107 -1.14 17.12 9.81
CA VAL A 107 -1.08 15.77 10.39
C VAL A 107 -1.25 14.71 9.31
N ILE A 108 -0.31 13.76 9.27
CA ILE A 108 -0.40 12.50 8.52
C ILE A 108 -0.91 11.43 9.48
N ASP A 109 -1.97 10.69 9.09
CA ASP A 109 -2.50 9.64 9.96
C ASP A 109 -1.57 8.45 10.06
N LEU A 110 -0.99 7.99 8.95
CA LEU A 110 -0.02 6.89 8.94
C LEU A 110 1.17 7.23 8.04
N TRP A 111 2.37 7.17 8.60
CA TRP A 111 3.62 7.39 7.88
C TRP A 111 4.47 6.12 7.87
N GLN A 112 4.75 5.59 6.68
CA GLN A 112 5.41 4.29 6.54
C GLN A 112 6.80 4.43 5.91
N PHE A 113 7.76 3.63 6.38
CA PHE A 113 9.03 3.45 5.67
C PHE A 113 8.79 2.72 4.36
N HIS A 114 9.11 3.38 3.23
CA HIS A 114 8.84 2.88 1.90
C HIS A 114 9.90 1.85 1.46
N GLU A 115 9.45 0.82 0.73
CA GLU A 115 10.32 -0.11 0.03
C GLU A 115 11.42 -0.74 0.90
N ILE A 116 11.07 -1.32 2.04
CA ILE A 116 11.96 -2.17 2.82
C ILE A 116 12.13 -3.48 2.03
N ASN A 117 13.05 -3.48 1.07
CA ASN A 117 13.17 -4.49 0.02
C ASN A 117 14.44 -5.34 0.09
N TYR A 118 15.49 -4.86 0.77
CA TYR A 118 16.80 -5.50 0.85
C TYR A 118 17.23 -5.70 2.30
N ASP A 119 18.15 -6.63 2.51
CA ASP A 119 18.56 -7.08 3.85
C ASP A 119 19.14 -5.97 4.72
N ASN A 120 19.73 -4.94 4.11
CA ASN A 120 20.29 -3.78 4.80
C ASN A 120 19.26 -2.65 5.08
N ASP A 121 18.09 -2.65 4.45
CA ASP A 121 17.08 -1.61 4.69
C ASP A 121 16.64 -1.52 6.16
N PRO A 122 16.32 -2.63 6.86
CA PRO A 122 15.95 -2.59 8.26
C PRO A 122 17.04 -2.00 9.17
N GLU A 123 18.29 -2.37 8.96
CA GLU A 123 19.43 -1.82 9.69
C GLU A 123 19.59 -0.33 9.43
N TRP A 124 19.54 0.12 8.18
CA TRP A 124 19.69 1.52 7.83
C TRP A 124 18.63 2.41 8.49
N VAL A 125 17.36 1.96 8.52
CA VAL A 125 16.26 2.69 9.18
C VAL A 125 16.56 2.92 10.66
N ILE A 126 17.19 1.96 11.34
CA ILE A 126 17.51 2.06 12.76
C ILE A 126 18.82 2.81 12.98
N GLU A 127 19.91 2.35 12.38
CA GLU A 127 21.26 2.80 12.69
C GLU A 127 21.55 4.21 12.21
N ARG A 128 20.90 4.65 11.09
CA ARG A 128 21.05 6.00 10.55
C ARG A 128 20.02 6.99 11.11
N GLY A 129 19.16 6.54 12.03
CA GLY A 129 18.26 7.39 12.80
C GLY A 129 16.93 7.74 12.14
N ALA A 130 16.55 7.10 11.02
CA ALA A 130 15.26 7.34 10.37
C ALA A 130 14.08 7.01 11.30
N LEU A 131 14.15 5.90 12.06
CA LEU A 131 13.12 5.56 13.05
C LEU A 131 13.06 6.60 14.19
N ALA A 132 14.20 7.10 14.66
CA ALA A 132 14.21 8.13 15.69
C ALA A 132 13.49 9.41 15.21
N ALA A 133 13.73 9.84 13.98
CA ALA A 133 13.03 10.98 13.37
C ALA A 133 11.50 10.73 13.25
N ALA A 134 11.08 9.50 12.93
CA ALA A 134 9.65 9.16 12.87
C ALA A 134 8.99 9.20 14.27
N LEU A 135 9.67 8.72 15.30
CA LEU A 135 9.18 8.78 16.67
C LEU A 135 9.12 10.23 17.21
N GLU A 136 10.09 11.07 16.83
CA GLU A 136 10.04 12.51 17.11
C GLU A 136 8.82 13.17 16.45
N ALA A 137 8.56 12.86 15.17
CA ALA A 137 7.39 13.35 14.44
C ALA A 137 6.07 12.91 15.09
N GLN A 138 6.00 11.68 15.57
CA GLN A 138 4.84 11.15 16.30
C GLN A 138 4.64 11.91 17.62
N LYS A 139 5.71 12.11 18.38
CA LYS A 139 5.68 12.88 19.64
C LYS A 139 5.27 14.34 19.42
N ALA A 140 5.68 14.92 18.29
CA ALA A 140 5.31 16.28 17.90
C ALA A 140 3.86 16.39 17.36
N GLY A 141 3.14 15.28 17.20
CA GLY A 141 1.77 15.25 16.68
C GLY A 141 1.65 15.43 15.17
N LYS A 142 2.76 15.46 14.42
CA LYS A 142 2.77 15.55 12.96
C LYS A 142 2.39 14.23 12.29
N VAL A 143 2.63 13.10 12.96
CA VAL A 143 2.30 11.75 12.53
C VAL A 143 1.57 11.03 13.67
N ARG A 144 0.47 10.32 13.34
CA ARG A 144 -0.26 9.58 14.38
C ARG A 144 0.26 8.17 14.55
N PHE A 145 0.50 7.45 13.44
CA PHE A 145 0.91 6.05 13.42
C PHE A 145 2.09 5.83 12.48
N ILE A 146 2.91 4.81 12.80
CA ILE A 146 4.14 4.51 12.07
C ILE A 146 4.09 3.06 11.59
N GLY A 147 4.44 2.84 10.31
CA GLY A 147 4.52 1.52 9.72
C GLY A 147 5.67 1.37 8.74
N PHE A 148 5.66 0.27 8.02
CA PHE A 148 6.62 0.00 6.96
C PHE A 148 5.98 -0.77 5.82
N THR A 149 6.61 -0.74 4.65
CA THR A 149 6.16 -1.43 3.45
C THR A 149 7.34 -2.00 2.68
N GLY A 150 7.11 -3.07 1.96
CA GLY A 150 8.12 -3.69 1.11
C GLY A 150 7.48 -4.59 0.05
N HIS A 151 8.34 -5.24 -0.76
CA HIS A 151 7.86 -6.05 -1.87
C HIS A 151 8.50 -7.44 -1.94
N LYS A 152 9.79 -7.60 -1.54
CA LYS A 152 10.63 -8.68 -2.03
C LYS A 152 10.46 -10.03 -1.33
N SER A 153 10.81 -10.11 -0.07
CA SER A 153 10.95 -11.40 0.61
C SER A 153 10.45 -11.37 2.05
N PRO A 154 9.77 -12.42 2.50
CA PRO A 154 9.22 -12.49 3.86
C PRO A 154 10.25 -12.22 4.97
N HIS A 155 11.49 -12.75 4.83
CA HIS A 155 12.52 -12.57 5.86
C HIS A 155 12.87 -11.10 6.10
N ILE A 156 12.82 -10.24 5.07
CA ILE A 156 13.09 -8.80 5.20
C ILE A 156 11.98 -8.12 6.02
N PHE A 157 10.72 -8.45 5.75
CA PHE A 157 9.59 -7.98 6.54
C PHE A 157 9.70 -8.42 8.00
N LEU A 158 10.08 -9.69 8.23
CA LEU A 158 10.24 -10.23 9.58
C LEU A 158 11.42 -9.60 10.31
N ASN A 159 12.53 -9.33 9.61
CA ASN A 159 13.65 -8.58 10.16
C ASN A 159 13.19 -7.17 10.58
N MET A 160 12.53 -6.43 9.70
CA MET A 160 12.00 -5.09 10.00
C MET A 160 11.00 -5.12 11.16
N LEU A 161 10.11 -6.10 11.19
CA LEU A 161 9.14 -6.31 12.27
C LEU A 161 9.83 -6.53 13.63
N GLY A 162 11.01 -7.15 13.63
CA GLY A 162 11.83 -7.36 14.82
C GLY A 162 12.57 -6.12 15.33
N LYS A 163 12.77 -5.09 14.50
CA LYS A 163 13.56 -3.91 14.86
C LYS A 163 12.87 -2.95 15.81
N HIS A 164 11.55 -2.99 15.89
CA HIS A 164 10.78 -2.11 16.77
C HIS A 164 9.52 -2.82 17.27
N THR A 165 9.18 -2.61 18.55
CA THR A 165 8.04 -3.31 19.19
C THR A 165 6.69 -2.68 18.88
N ASN A 166 6.67 -1.41 18.45
CA ASN A 166 5.45 -0.61 18.33
C ASN A 166 5.07 -0.25 16.89
N TRP A 167 5.44 -1.07 15.90
CA TRP A 167 4.88 -0.92 14.57
C TRP A 167 3.35 -0.97 14.61
N ASP A 168 2.69 -0.05 13.92
CA ASP A 168 1.23 -0.02 13.81
C ASP A 168 0.75 -0.83 12.60
N THR A 169 1.47 -0.72 11.47
CA THR A 169 1.10 -1.36 10.21
C THR A 169 2.29 -1.94 9.45
N CYS A 170 1.99 -2.92 8.59
CA CYS A 170 2.88 -3.41 7.55
C CYS A 170 2.11 -3.52 6.23
N GLN A 171 2.56 -2.84 5.18
CA GLN A 171 1.95 -2.91 3.84
C GLN A 171 2.78 -3.82 2.94
N LEU A 172 2.13 -4.83 2.35
CA LEU A 172 2.81 -5.94 1.67
C LEU A 172 1.97 -6.51 0.52
N PRO A 173 2.59 -7.19 -0.48
CA PRO A 173 1.84 -7.85 -1.55
C PRO A 173 0.91 -8.92 -1.02
N VAL A 174 -0.35 -8.89 -1.48
CA VAL A 174 -1.37 -9.91 -1.17
C VAL A 174 -2.16 -10.20 -2.44
N ASN A 175 -1.90 -11.35 -3.07
CA ASN A 175 -2.58 -11.77 -4.29
C ASN A 175 -2.56 -13.30 -4.45
N VAL A 176 -3.21 -13.81 -5.45
CA VAL A 176 -3.32 -15.25 -5.69
C VAL A 176 -1.98 -15.92 -6.02
N CYS A 177 -1.00 -15.18 -6.57
CA CYS A 177 0.35 -15.69 -6.88
C CYS A 177 1.26 -15.63 -5.65
N ASP A 178 1.07 -14.66 -4.75
CA ASP A 178 1.78 -14.57 -3.47
C ASP A 178 1.67 -15.88 -2.67
N TYR A 179 0.53 -16.55 -2.78
CA TYR A 179 0.30 -17.82 -2.11
C TYR A 179 1.36 -18.90 -2.42
N PHE A 180 2.01 -18.82 -3.58
CA PHE A 180 2.97 -19.83 -4.08
C PHE A 180 4.41 -19.34 -4.20
N TYR A 181 4.65 -18.03 -4.09
CA TYR A 181 5.96 -17.47 -4.33
C TYR A 181 6.34 -16.40 -3.29
N ARG A 182 7.34 -16.70 -2.43
CA ARG A 182 7.78 -15.80 -1.35
C ARG A 182 6.58 -15.22 -0.60
N SER A 183 5.81 -16.10 0.00
CA SER A 183 4.45 -15.80 0.44
C SER A 183 4.40 -14.93 1.68
N SER A 184 3.95 -13.70 1.50
CA SER A 184 3.61 -12.81 2.61
C SER A 184 2.39 -13.33 3.39
N ILE A 185 1.46 -13.99 2.69
CA ILE A 185 0.24 -14.56 3.29
C ILE A 185 0.61 -15.64 4.31
N HIS A 186 1.55 -16.53 4.00
CA HIS A 186 1.92 -17.64 4.86
C HIS A 186 2.94 -17.29 5.93
N GLU A 187 3.87 -16.40 5.62
CA GLU A 187 5.05 -16.18 6.46
C GLU A 187 4.98 -14.89 7.26
N VAL A 188 4.41 -13.79 6.68
CA VAL A 188 4.45 -12.48 7.32
C VAL A 188 3.15 -12.16 8.06
N ILE A 189 1.98 -12.32 7.41
CA ILE A 189 0.69 -11.96 8.01
C ILE A 189 0.44 -12.64 9.36
N PRO A 190 0.75 -13.95 9.56
CA PRO A 190 0.58 -14.59 10.86
C PRO A 190 1.44 -13.95 11.97
N GLU A 191 2.66 -13.51 11.65
CA GLU A 191 3.55 -12.86 12.63
C GLU A 191 3.10 -11.42 12.95
N LEU A 192 2.59 -10.69 11.96
CA LEU A 192 1.96 -9.39 12.18
C LEU A 192 0.78 -9.50 13.15
N LYS A 193 -0.09 -10.50 12.92
CA LYS A 193 -1.24 -10.78 13.79
C LYS A 193 -0.83 -11.04 15.23
N LYS A 194 0.19 -11.85 15.47
CA LYS A 194 0.71 -12.14 16.82
C LYS A 194 1.16 -10.88 17.55
N LYS A 195 1.66 -9.89 16.82
CA LYS A 195 2.15 -8.61 17.37
C LYS A 195 1.10 -7.49 17.34
N ASN A 196 -0.14 -7.80 16.90
CA ASN A 196 -1.21 -6.82 16.71
C ASN A 196 -0.79 -5.64 15.80
N VAL A 197 -0.02 -5.95 14.74
CA VAL A 197 0.37 -5.04 13.66
C VAL A 197 -0.59 -5.27 12.49
N ALA A 198 -1.24 -4.21 12.00
CA ALA A 198 -2.20 -4.36 10.90
C ALA A 198 -1.49 -4.67 9.58
N ALA A 199 -1.90 -5.73 8.90
CA ALA A 199 -1.51 -5.97 7.53
C ALA A 199 -2.36 -5.11 6.59
N ILE A 200 -1.71 -4.39 5.65
CA ILE A 200 -2.36 -3.68 4.55
C ILE A 200 -1.94 -4.37 3.26
N GLY A 201 -2.91 -4.93 2.53
CA GLY A 201 -2.64 -5.60 1.27
C GLY A 201 -2.39 -4.62 0.13
N MET A 202 -1.54 -5.00 -0.81
CA MET A 202 -1.35 -4.29 -2.08
C MET A 202 -1.02 -5.28 -3.21
N LYS A 203 -0.95 -4.78 -4.45
CA LYS A 203 -0.56 -5.58 -5.63
C LYS A 203 -1.47 -6.79 -5.88
N SER A 204 -2.76 -6.69 -5.54
CA SER A 204 -3.73 -7.77 -5.71
C SER A 204 -3.84 -8.29 -7.14
N LEU A 205 -3.54 -7.46 -8.14
CA LEU A 205 -3.53 -7.80 -9.55
C LEU A 205 -2.11 -8.12 -10.09
N GLY A 206 -1.12 -8.34 -9.22
CA GLY A 206 0.28 -8.64 -9.56
C GLY A 206 1.13 -7.42 -9.93
N GLY A 207 0.62 -6.19 -9.73
CA GLY A 207 1.27 -4.97 -10.20
C GLY A 207 1.28 -4.87 -11.74
N GLY A 208 2.01 -3.92 -12.28
CA GLY A 208 2.08 -3.72 -13.72
C GLY A 208 1.58 -2.34 -14.10
N ASN A 209 2.54 -1.42 -14.20
CA ASN A 209 2.31 0.00 -14.30
C ASN A 209 1.60 0.47 -15.57
N MET A 210 1.50 -0.33 -16.59
CA MET A 210 0.96 0.03 -17.90
C MET A 210 0.23 -1.15 -18.55
N VAL A 211 -0.18 -2.14 -17.74
CA VAL A 211 -0.88 -3.32 -18.23
C VAL A 211 -2.31 -3.29 -17.70
N ASP A 212 -3.28 -3.20 -18.58
CA ASP A 212 -4.70 -3.18 -18.27
C ASP A 212 -5.08 -4.32 -17.32
N GLY A 213 -5.60 -3.94 -16.14
CA GLY A 213 -6.03 -4.89 -15.12
C GLY A 213 -4.89 -5.61 -14.38
N GLY A 214 -3.62 -5.18 -14.53
CA GLY A 214 -2.47 -5.81 -13.87
C GLY A 214 -2.05 -7.15 -14.49
N ARG A 215 -0.85 -7.63 -14.12
CA ARG A 215 -0.20 -8.79 -14.75
C ARG A 215 -0.96 -10.10 -14.61
N ILE A 216 -1.59 -10.33 -13.47
CA ILE A 216 -2.35 -11.57 -13.21
C ILE A 216 -3.56 -11.64 -14.14
N VAL A 217 -4.29 -10.53 -14.28
CA VAL A 217 -5.49 -10.44 -15.12
C VAL A 217 -5.11 -10.46 -16.61
N ALA A 218 -4.14 -9.65 -17.01
CA ALA A 218 -3.63 -9.61 -18.38
C ALA A 218 -3.06 -10.96 -18.83
N GLY A 219 -2.47 -11.74 -17.92
CA GLY A 219 -2.00 -13.09 -18.16
C GLY A 219 -3.12 -14.17 -18.18
N GLY A 220 -4.38 -13.80 -18.01
CA GLY A 220 -5.51 -14.74 -18.00
C GLY A 220 -5.51 -15.69 -16.79
N VAL A 221 -4.77 -15.37 -15.74
CA VAL A 221 -4.60 -16.26 -14.56
C VAL A 221 -5.84 -16.23 -13.66
N ALA A 222 -6.36 -15.03 -13.40
CA ALA A 222 -7.58 -14.80 -12.63
C ALA A 222 -8.25 -13.49 -13.06
N THR A 223 -9.53 -13.35 -12.79
CA THR A 223 -10.29 -12.11 -13.04
C THR A 223 -10.02 -11.06 -11.97
N VAL A 224 -10.37 -9.80 -12.22
CA VAL A 224 -10.30 -8.71 -11.23
C VAL A 224 -11.11 -9.07 -9.97
N ASP A 225 -12.35 -9.55 -10.15
CA ASP A 225 -13.21 -9.95 -9.02
C ASP A 225 -12.56 -11.04 -8.17
N GLU A 226 -12.05 -12.11 -8.80
CA GLU A 226 -11.34 -13.18 -8.09
C GLU A 226 -10.12 -12.67 -7.33
N CYS A 227 -9.30 -11.81 -7.95
CA CYS A 227 -8.10 -11.24 -7.32
C CYS A 227 -8.44 -10.36 -6.10
N LEU A 228 -9.39 -9.44 -6.24
CA LEU A 228 -9.78 -8.56 -5.14
C LEU A 228 -10.46 -9.34 -4.02
N ARG A 229 -11.40 -10.25 -4.34
CA ARG A 229 -12.09 -11.07 -3.35
C ARG A 229 -11.13 -12.01 -2.62
N PHE A 230 -10.16 -12.60 -3.33
CA PHE A 230 -9.12 -13.42 -2.70
C PHE A 230 -8.31 -12.59 -1.70
N ALA A 231 -7.80 -11.43 -2.12
CA ALA A 231 -7.00 -10.55 -1.25
C ALA A 231 -7.81 -10.05 -0.04
N LEU A 232 -9.06 -9.62 -0.25
CA LEU A 232 -9.96 -9.18 0.82
C LEU A 232 -10.37 -10.32 1.76
N SER A 233 -10.25 -11.59 1.35
CA SER A 233 -10.50 -12.76 2.19
C SER A 233 -9.32 -13.12 3.09
N GLN A 234 -8.14 -12.51 2.89
CA GLN A 234 -7.01 -12.68 3.79
C GLN A 234 -7.17 -11.79 5.05
N ASP A 235 -6.34 -12.06 6.05
CA ASP A 235 -6.33 -11.30 7.32
C ASP A 235 -5.62 -9.95 7.16
N ILE A 236 -6.25 -9.05 6.40
CA ILE A 236 -5.79 -7.68 6.14
C ILE A 236 -6.82 -6.65 6.58
N ALA A 237 -6.34 -5.50 7.04
CA ALA A 237 -7.22 -4.38 7.43
C ALA A 237 -7.81 -3.66 6.21
N SER A 238 -7.05 -3.49 5.15
CA SER A 238 -7.47 -2.83 3.92
C SER A 238 -6.64 -3.32 2.74
N LEU A 239 -7.16 -3.14 1.53
CA LEU A 239 -6.49 -3.47 0.28
C LEU A 239 -6.24 -2.20 -0.54
N VAL A 240 -4.98 -1.83 -0.76
CA VAL A 240 -4.62 -0.72 -1.66
C VAL A 240 -4.87 -1.14 -3.10
N VAL A 241 -5.76 -0.42 -3.77
CA VAL A 241 -6.13 -0.63 -5.17
C VAL A 241 -5.65 0.51 -6.05
N GLY A 242 -5.18 0.18 -7.25
CA GLY A 242 -4.77 1.17 -8.24
C GLY A 242 -5.96 1.66 -9.04
N ILE A 243 -6.30 2.94 -8.90
CA ILE A 243 -7.45 3.57 -9.56
C ILE A 243 -6.91 4.63 -10.52
N ASP A 244 -7.14 4.43 -11.83
CA ASP A 244 -6.72 5.32 -12.90
C ASP A 244 -7.88 5.95 -13.67
N SER A 245 -9.09 5.52 -13.37
CA SER A 245 -10.30 5.99 -14.05
C SER A 245 -11.54 5.85 -13.16
N MET A 246 -12.58 6.63 -13.46
CA MET A 246 -13.87 6.51 -12.79
C MET A 246 -14.46 5.11 -12.96
N LYS A 247 -14.25 4.47 -14.10
CA LYS A 247 -14.70 3.10 -14.36
C LYS A 247 -14.08 2.10 -13.37
N VAL A 248 -12.77 2.19 -13.15
CA VAL A 248 -12.06 1.32 -12.20
C VAL A 248 -12.51 1.61 -10.76
N LEU A 249 -12.65 2.90 -10.37
CA LEU A 249 -13.20 3.25 -9.07
C LEU A 249 -14.54 2.58 -8.82
N MET A 250 -15.49 2.74 -9.74
CA MET A 250 -16.84 2.19 -9.54
C MET A 250 -16.86 0.67 -9.56
N GLN A 251 -16.00 0.02 -10.33
CA GLN A 251 -15.81 -1.42 -10.31
C GLN A 251 -15.32 -1.90 -8.93
N ASP A 252 -14.26 -1.29 -8.40
CA ASP A 252 -13.66 -1.70 -7.13
C ASP A 252 -14.60 -1.44 -5.94
N VAL A 253 -15.31 -0.30 -5.98
CA VAL A 253 -16.38 0.01 -5.01
C VAL A 253 -17.50 -1.04 -5.06
N ALA A 254 -17.93 -1.44 -6.25
CA ALA A 254 -18.99 -2.45 -6.40
C ALA A 254 -18.54 -3.81 -5.83
N ILE A 255 -17.31 -4.24 -6.13
CA ILE A 255 -16.74 -5.48 -5.59
C ILE A 255 -16.64 -5.41 -4.06
N ALA A 256 -16.13 -4.28 -3.51
CA ALA A 256 -16.01 -4.10 -2.08
C ALA A 256 -17.37 -4.09 -1.35
N ARG A 257 -18.39 -3.47 -1.92
CA ARG A 257 -19.76 -3.46 -1.38
C ARG A 257 -20.45 -4.82 -1.41
N ALA A 258 -20.18 -5.58 -2.46
CA ALA A 258 -20.73 -6.94 -2.62
C ALA A 258 -19.88 -8.01 -1.92
N PHE A 259 -18.76 -7.64 -1.32
CA PHE A 259 -17.77 -8.56 -0.78
C PHE A 259 -18.37 -9.55 0.19
N LYS A 260 -18.11 -10.82 -0.09
CA LYS A 260 -18.26 -11.95 0.82
C LYS A 260 -16.95 -12.74 0.79
N PRO A 261 -16.44 -13.18 1.94
CA PRO A 261 -15.25 -14.02 1.99
C PRO A 261 -15.39 -15.21 1.05
N MET A 262 -14.33 -15.55 0.33
CA MET A 262 -14.32 -16.74 -0.53
C MET A 262 -14.44 -17.99 0.32
N GLY A 263 -15.35 -18.87 -0.07
CA GLY A 263 -15.50 -20.16 0.57
C GLY A 263 -14.30 -21.08 0.29
N LYS A 264 -14.11 -22.11 1.14
CA LYS A 264 -12.98 -23.04 1.01
C LYS A 264 -12.87 -23.66 -0.38
N ALA A 265 -13.98 -24.21 -0.90
CA ALA A 265 -13.99 -24.85 -2.22
C ALA A 265 -13.67 -23.87 -3.36
N GLU A 266 -14.20 -22.64 -3.28
CA GLU A 266 -13.92 -21.57 -4.26
C GLU A 266 -12.44 -21.17 -4.23
N THR A 267 -11.87 -20.99 -3.03
CA THR A 267 -10.44 -20.68 -2.84
C THR A 267 -9.57 -21.81 -3.37
N GLU A 268 -9.84 -23.06 -3.04
CA GLU A 268 -9.09 -24.23 -3.50
C GLU A 268 -9.12 -24.35 -5.03
N ALA A 269 -10.28 -24.15 -5.67
CA ALA A 269 -10.41 -24.18 -7.12
C ALA A 269 -9.58 -23.06 -7.80
N LEU A 270 -9.64 -21.84 -7.27
CA LEU A 270 -8.84 -20.72 -7.75
C LEU A 270 -7.35 -21.01 -7.61
N LEU A 271 -6.89 -21.43 -6.44
CA LEU A 271 -5.49 -21.73 -6.17
C LEU A 271 -4.97 -22.90 -7.01
N ALA A 272 -5.76 -23.95 -7.24
CA ALA A 272 -5.37 -25.06 -8.11
C ALA A 272 -5.10 -24.59 -9.56
N ARG A 273 -5.90 -23.66 -10.07
CA ARG A 273 -5.72 -23.06 -11.40
C ARG A 273 -4.47 -22.18 -11.47
N VAL A 274 -4.21 -21.40 -10.42
CA VAL A 274 -3.09 -20.45 -10.35
C VAL A 274 -1.74 -21.16 -10.13
N LYS A 275 -1.71 -22.26 -9.40
CA LYS A 275 -0.50 -22.98 -8.98
C LYS A 275 0.47 -23.26 -10.12
N THR A 276 -0.03 -23.63 -11.31
CA THR A 276 0.80 -24.02 -12.46
C THR A 276 1.62 -22.87 -13.05
N VAL A 277 1.23 -21.62 -12.78
CA VAL A 277 1.85 -20.43 -13.37
C VAL A 277 2.48 -19.47 -12.34
N ALA A 278 2.23 -19.69 -11.05
CA ALA A 278 2.60 -18.75 -9.99
C ALA A 278 3.95 -19.05 -9.30
N SER A 279 4.46 -20.27 -9.42
CA SER A 279 5.58 -20.75 -8.58
C SER A 279 6.95 -20.14 -8.92
N ASP A 280 7.11 -19.53 -10.08
CA ASP A 280 8.40 -18.97 -10.54
C ASP A 280 8.48 -17.43 -10.38
N GLY A 281 7.44 -16.80 -9.87
CA GLY A 281 7.43 -15.35 -9.61
C GLY A 281 7.22 -14.48 -10.86
N ARG A 282 6.92 -15.07 -12.04
CA ARG A 282 6.73 -14.29 -13.30
C ARG A 282 5.62 -13.25 -13.22
N PHE A 283 4.62 -13.45 -12.38
CA PHE A 283 3.53 -12.50 -12.13
C PHE A 283 3.80 -11.59 -10.93
N GLU A 284 4.88 -11.82 -10.18
CA GLU A 284 5.28 -11.11 -8.98
C GLU A 284 6.51 -10.21 -9.24
N TRP A 285 6.40 -9.31 -10.22
CA TRP A 285 7.51 -8.42 -10.61
C TRP A 285 8.06 -7.61 -9.44
N SER A 286 7.18 -7.16 -8.55
CA SER A 286 7.60 -6.46 -7.34
C SER A 286 8.54 -7.28 -6.45
N LYS A 287 8.47 -8.62 -6.53
CA LYS A 287 9.35 -9.54 -5.79
C LYS A 287 10.57 -9.97 -6.58
N SER A 288 10.45 -10.09 -7.90
CA SER A 288 11.42 -10.82 -8.73
C SER A 288 12.42 -9.94 -9.49
N THR A 289 12.21 -8.62 -9.58
CA THR A 289 13.11 -7.70 -10.28
C THR A 289 13.42 -6.41 -9.53
N GLN A 290 14.63 -5.88 -9.70
CA GLN A 290 15.02 -4.55 -9.23
C GLN A 290 14.40 -3.42 -10.08
N ALA A 291 14.08 -3.69 -11.34
CA ALA A 291 13.45 -2.70 -12.23
C ALA A 291 12.06 -2.23 -11.75
N TYR A 292 11.46 -2.95 -10.81
CA TYR A 292 10.18 -2.55 -10.20
C TYR A 292 10.34 -1.51 -9.08
N ASP A 293 11.51 -1.46 -8.45
CA ASP A 293 11.76 -0.57 -7.31
C ASP A 293 11.78 0.89 -7.78
N GLY A 294 11.37 1.81 -6.91
CA GLY A 294 11.37 3.23 -7.19
C GLY A 294 12.78 3.74 -7.53
N PRO A 295 12.93 4.70 -8.45
CA PRO A 295 14.25 5.24 -8.83
C PRO A 295 15.04 5.76 -7.62
N TYR A 296 14.37 6.42 -6.67
CA TYR A 296 15.00 6.90 -5.44
C TYR A 296 15.62 5.76 -4.64
N HIS A 297 14.89 4.66 -4.46
CA HIS A 297 15.35 3.50 -3.71
C HIS A 297 16.50 2.79 -4.43
N ARG A 298 16.43 2.63 -5.76
CA ARG A 298 17.54 2.08 -6.56
C ARG A 298 18.82 2.88 -6.39
N ARG A 299 18.75 4.22 -6.43
CA ARG A 299 19.91 5.08 -6.19
C ARG A 299 20.51 4.89 -4.81
N GLN A 300 19.69 4.76 -3.75
CA GLN A 300 20.19 4.50 -2.40
C GLN A 300 21.03 3.22 -2.30
N HIS A 301 20.70 2.22 -3.11
CA HIS A 301 21.39 0.92 -3.17
C HIS A 301 22.48 0.86 -4.24
N GLY A 302 22.71 1.93 -5.00
CA GLY A 302 23.68 1.94 -6.10
C GLY A 302 23.29 1.05 -7.27
N PHE A 303 22.00 0.80 -7.47
CA PHE A 303 21.48 0.04 -8.61
C PHE A 303 21.28 0.94 -9.83
N PRO A 304 21.34 0.37 -11.06
CA PRO A 304 21.03 1.12 -12.28
C PRO A 304 19.64 1.76 -12.24
N GLU A 305 19.54 2.96 -12.82
CA GLU A 305 18.28 3.67 -12.95
C GLU A 305 17.39 3.14 -14.08
#